data_bd8ce34fae5a8d83666b46ebb5f03d26
#
_entry.id   bd8ce34fae5a8d83666b46ebb5f03d26
#
_cell.length_a   1.000
_cell.length_b   1.000
_cell.length_c   1.000
_cell.angle_alpha   90.00
_cell.angle_beta   90.00
_cell.angle_gamma   90.00
#
_symmetry.space_group_name_H-M   'P 1'
#
loop_
_entity.id
_entity.type
_entity.pdbx_description
1 polymer ?
#
loop_
_entity_poly.entity_id
_entity_poly.type
_entity_poly.pdbx_seq_one_letter_code
_entity_poly.pdbx_strand_id
1 'polypeptide(L)'
;LLDQQVGDAMQILKEKNLLQNTLVIFISEQGTQFAGAKWTNWSAGVKSAMVASWPGVIKPGTETSAIVQYEDLLPTFIDVAGGKVPDVIDGKSLVDVFQGKTKTHHKYAYHVHNNVPEGPAYPIRSISDGRYRLIWNLTPKETYVEKHIEKAEWYLSWKAQDTDQAHKIMNRYKNRPEFELYDIKKDPFEMNNLADVKKYSKKKAELTMELQKWMKQQNDTGADKDRPRAPKNKQKKAANV
;
A
#
# COMPACT_ATOMS: atom_id res chain seq x y z
N LEU A 1 13.75 9.97 18.53
CA LEU A 1 12.45 10.08 19.20
C LEU A 1 11.63 8.80 19.03
N LEU A 2 11.31 8.36 17.81
CA LEU A 2 10.50 7.14 17.57
C LEU A 2 11.17 5.88 18.12
N ASP A 3 12.45 5.67 17.82
CA ASP A 3 13.24 4.55 18.33
C ASP A 3 13.24 4.51 19.86
N GLN A 4 13.40 5.67 20.51
CA GLN A 4 13.30 5.80 21.97
C GLN A 4 11.93 5.33 22.49
N GLN A 5 10.82 5.72 21.84
CA GLN A 5 9.48 5.34 22.25
C GLN A 5 9.26 3.81 22.13
N VAL A 6 9.80 3.17 21.08
CA VAL A 6 9.78 1.71 20.95
C VAL A 6 10.62 1.07 22.06
N GLY A 7 11.82 1.62 22.34
CA GLY A 7 12.68 1.17 23.43
C GLY A 7 11.98 1.23 24.79
N ASP A 8 11.32 2.36 25.10
CA ASP A 8 10.57 2.57 26.35
C ASP A 8 9.43 1.54 26.48
N ALA A 9 8.68 1.28 25.42
CA ALA A 9 7.63 0.25 25.42
C ALA A 9 8.19 -1.15 25.69
N MET A 10 9.29 -1.52 25.06
CA MET A 10 9.96 -2.81 25.30
C MET A 10 10.50 -2.92 26.73
N GLN A 11 11.03 -1.83 27.28
CA GLN A 11 11.51 -1.78 28.67
C GLN A 11 10.37 -1.99 29.68
N ILE A 12 9.20 -1.34 29.46
CA ILE A 12 8.01 -1.51 30.30
C ILE A 12 7.55 -2.98 30.29
N LEU A 13 7.50 -3.62 29.12
CA LEU A 13 7.15 -5.04 29.02
C LEU A 13 8.12 -5.94 29.81
N LYS A 14 9.42 -5.62 29.75
CA LYS A 14 10.45 -6.33 30.49
C LYS A 14 10.28 -6.15 32.00
N GLU A 15 10.09 -4.94 32.50
CA GLU A 15 9.89 -4.61 33.93
C GLU A 15 8.62 -5.28 34.51
N LYS A 16 7.59 -5.42 33.67
CA LYS A 16 6.35 -6.12 34.05
C LYS A 16 6.41 -7.65 33.90
N ASN A 17 7.56 -8.20 33.48
CA ASN A 17 7.73 -9.63 33.17
C ASN A 17 6.76 -10.15 32.09
N LEU A 18 6.32 -9.28 31.17
CA LEU A 18 5.40 -9.62 30.09
C LEU A 18 6.11 -9.91 28.76
N LEU A 19 7.35 -9.44 28.57
CA LEU A 19 8.06 -9.48 27.31
C LEU A 19 8.14 -10.88 26.70
N GLN A 20 8.35 -11.92 27.54
CA GLN A 20 8.50 -13.30 27.08
C GLN A 20 7.20 -13.90 26.53
N ASN A 21 6.06 -13.33 26.87
CA ASN A 21 4.73 -13.80 26.45
C ASN A 21 4.00 -12.73 25.60
N THR A 22 4.74 -11.88 24.91
CA THR A 22 4.15 -10.79 24.13
C THR A 22 4.72 -10.79 22.72
N LEU A 23 3.84 -10.88 21.73
CA LEU A 23 4.17 -10.55 20.33
C LEU A 23 4.12 -9.01 20.17
N VAL A 24 5.26 -8.41 19.91
CA VAL A 24 5.37 -6.97 19.60
C VAL A 24 5.55 -6.80 18.10
N ILE A 25 4.68 -6.02 17.47
CA ILE A 25 4.78 -5.69 16.04
C ILE A 25 4.86 -4.17 15.91
N PHE A 26 5.93 -3.69 15.29
CA PHE A 26 6.06 -2.32 14.83
C PHE A 26 5.79 -2.28 13.33
N ILE A 27 4.88 -1.42 12.90
CA ILE A 27 4.56 -1.17 11.49
C ILE A 27 4.58 0.33 11.22
N SER A 28 5.04 0.73 10.03
CA SER A 28 4.89 2.10 9.57
C SER A 28 3.57 2.25 8.81
N GLU A 29 3.08 3.48 8.71
CA GLU A 29 2.04 3.81 7.74
C GLU A 29 2.65 3.82 6.32
N GLN A 30 1.82 3.71 5.28
CA GLN A 30 2.26 3.75 3.89
C GLN A 30 2.76 5.15 3.51
N GLY A 31 3.87 5.22 2.80
CA GLY A 31 4.40 6.38 2.09
C GLY A 31 4.46 7.70 2.84
N THR A 32 5.41 8.52 2.48
CA THR A 32 5.49 9.92 2.91
C THR A 32 4.67 10.83 1.99
N GLN A 33 4.28 12.01 2.46
CA GLN A 33 3.52 13.00 1.68
C GLN A 33 4.38 13.69 0.61
N PHE A 34 4.92 12.89 -0.33
CA PHE A 34 5.64 13.40 -1.50
C PHE A 34 4.99 12.91 -2.79
N ALA A 35 5.16 13.66 -3.87
CA ALA A 35 4.73 13.24 -5.20
C ALA A 35 5.38 11.90 -5.56
N GLY A 36 4.56 10.93 -5.94
CA GLY A 36 5.02 9.57 -6.24
C GLY A 36 5.12 8.63 -5.03
N ALA A 37 4.76 9.09 -3.83
CA ALA A 37 4.66 8.28 -2.63
C ALA A 37 3.20 8.15 -2.18
N LYS A 38 2.80 8.64 -1.01
CA LYS A 38 1.42 8.55 -0.50
C LYS A 38 0.39 8.96 -1.56
N TRP A 39 -0.77 8.33 -1.57
CA TRP A 39 -1.84 8.45 -2.58
C TRP A 39 -1.49 7.92 -3.97
N THR A 40 -0.45 7.09 -4.08
CA THR A 40 -0.12 6.39 -5.32
C THR A 40 0.02 4.89 -5.09
N ASN A 41 -0.01 4.09 -6.16
CA ASN A 41 0.24 2.65 -6.09
C ASN A 41 1.67 2.26 -6.50
N TRP A 42 2.58 3.23 -6.60
CA TRP A 42 4.02 2.94 -6.68
C TRP A 42 4.53 2.40 -5.33
N SER A 43 5.67 1.71 -5.33
CA SER A 43 6.25 1.10 -4.12
C SER A 43 6.37 2.08 -2.96
N ALA A 44 6.79 3.32 -3.24
CA ALA A 44 6.91 4.37 -2.23
C ALA A 44 5.58 4.79 -1.60
N GLY A 45 4.44 4.50 -2.26
CA GLY A 45 3.10 4.83 -1.77
C GLY A 45 2.40 3.70 -1.02
N VAL A 46 2.79 2.44 -1.28
CA VAL A 46 2.06 1.28 -0.75
C VAL A 46 2.91 0.33 0.10
N LYS A 47 4.24 0.48 0.06
CA LYS A 47 5.13 -0.34 0.87
C LYS A 47 5.35 0.32 2.23
N SER A 48 5.21 -0.47 3.29
CA SER A 48 5.50 -0.05 4.66
C SER A 48 6.51 -0.99 5.31
N ALA A 49 7.18 -0.50 6.36
CA ALA A 49 8.06 -1.31 7.16
C ALA A 49 7.28 -2.14 8.17
N MET A 50 7.74 -3.36 8.44
CA MET A 50 7.23 -4.20 9.51
C MET A 50 8.40 -4.87 10.22
N VAL A 51 8.42 -4.76 11.55
CA VAL A 51 9.36 -5.46 12.42
C VAL A 51 8.54 -6.17 13.50
N ALA A 52 8.84 -7.44 13.74
CA ALA A 52 8.18 -8.23 14.78
C ALA A 52 9.19 -8.83 15.75
N SER A 53 8.84 -8.84 17.03
CA SER A 53 9.58 -9.47 18.09
C SER A 53 8.64 -10.38 18.89
N TRP A 54 8.99 -11.65 18.98
CA TRP A 54 8.25 -12.64 19.78
C TRP A 54 9.25 -13.63 20.39
N PRO A 55 9.70 -13.38 21.61
CA PRO A 55 10.71 -14.22 22.24
C PRO A 55 10.29 -15.69 22.29
N GLY A 56 11.21 -16.59 21.97
CA GLY A 56 10.94 -18.03 21.91
C GLY A 56 10.23 -18.52 20.64
N VAL A 57 9.69 -17.63 19.81
CA VAL A 57 9.00 -17.96 18.55
C VAL A 57 9.74 -17.44 17.34
N ILE A 58 10.05 -16.13 17.30
CA ILE A 58 10.82 -15.53 16.22
C ILE A 58 12.30 -15.62 16.57
N LYS A 59 13.09 -16.26 15.69
CA LYS A 59 14.55 -16.26 15.83
C LYS A 59 15.10 -14.85 15.61
N PRO A 60 15.89 -14.28 16.56
CA PRO A 60 16.49 -12.97 16.39
C PRO A 60 17.31 -12.84 15.10
N GLY A 61 17.25 -11.66 14.47
CA GLY A 61 17.98 -11.36 13.22
C GLY A 61 17.43 -12.06 11.98
N THR A 62 16.22 -12.65 12.05
CA THR A 62 15.59 -13.26 10.88
C THR A 62 15.00 -12.16 9.97
N GLU A 63 15.26 -12.29 8.67
CA GLU A 63 14.63 -11.48 7.62
C GLU A 63 13.83 -12.37 6.68
N THR A 64 12.74 -11.85 6.12
CA THR A 64 11.93 -12.54 5.14
C THR A 64 11.53 -11.60 4.00
N SER A 65 11.42 -12.17 2.80
CA SER A 65 10.84 -11.50 1.61
C SER A 65 9.42 -11.98 1.31
N ALA A 66 8.79 -12.68 2.25
CA ALA A 66 7.39 -13.09 2.11
C ALA A 66 6.50 -11.86 1.87
N ILE A 67 5.59 -11.96 0.91
CA ILE A 67 4.59 -10.92 0.66
C ILE A 67 3.56 -11.00 1.77
N VAL A 68 3.48 -9.95 2.58
CA VAL A 68 2.52 -9.80 3.68
C VAL A 68 1.76 -8.50 3.52
N GLN A 69 0.53 -8.45 4.01
CA GLN A 69 -0.33 -7.28 3.92
C GLN A 69 -0.97 -7.00 5.30
N TYR A 70 -1.57 -5.82 5.49
CA TYR A 70 -2.14 -5.45 6.80
C TYR A 70 -3.35 -6.28 7.20
N GLU A 71 -4.10 -6.81 6.24
CA GLU A 71 -5.19 -7.74 6.48
C GLU A 71 -4.73 -9.04 7.17
N ASP A 72 -3.44 -9.35 7.14
CA ASP A 72 -2.86 -10.52 7.82
C ASP A 72 -2.73 -10.34 9.33
N LEU A 73 -2.78 -9.10 9.84
CA LEU A 73 -2.62 -8.82 11.27
C LEU A 73 -3.76 -9.39 12.10
N LEU A 74 -5.01 -9.17 11.67
CA LEU A 74 -6.17 -9.66 12.41
C LEU A 74 -6.18 -11.19 12.55
N PRO A 75 -6.05 -11.99 11.48
CA PRO A 75 -5.98 -13.45 11.62
C PRO A 75 -4.75 -13.90 12.41
N THR A 76 -3.63 -13.17 12.36
CA THR A 76 -2.45 -13.45 13.20
C THR A 76 -2.76 -13.27 14.67
N PHE A 77 -3.44 -12.19 15.06
CA PHE A 77 -3.79 -11.97 16.47
C PHE A 77 -4.79 -13.00 16.99
N ILE A 78 -5.77 -13.39 16.17
CA ILE A 78 -6.73 -14.45 16.51
C ILE A 78 -5.98 -15.78 16.75
N ASP A 79 -5.07 -16.15 15.85
CA ASP A 79 -4.30 -17.39 15.91
C ASP A 79 -3.36 -17.41 17.13
N VAL A 80 -2.63 -16.31 17.38
CA VAL A 80 -1.77 -16.16 18.57
C VAL A 80 -2.56 -16.26 19.87
N ALA A 81 -3.81 -15.80 19.89
CA ALA A 81 -4.71 -15.93 21.04
C ALA A 81 -5.35 -17.33 21.16
N GLY A 82 -5.04 -18.27 20.27
CA GLY A 82 -5.61 -19.62 20.25
C GLY A 82 -7.05 -19.68 19.72
N GLY A 83 -7.50 -18.61 19.04
CA GLY A 83 -8.82 -18.54 18.40
C GLY A 83 -8.85 -19.21 17.02
N LYS A 84 -10.07 -19.45 16.52
CA LYS A 84 -10.29 -19.90 15.15
C LYS A 84 -10.51 -18.69 14.23
N VAL A 85 -9.65 -18.54 13.23
CA VAL A 85 -9.80 -17.48 12.21
C VAL A 85 -11.06 -17.74 11.39
N PRO A 86 -12.00 -16.77 11.29
CA PRO A 86 -13.20 -16.92 10.48
C PRO A 86 -12.88 -16.96 8.98
N ASP A 87 -13.63 -17.77 8.21
CA ASP A 87 -13.44 -17.95 6.76
C ASP A 87 -13.72 -16.68 5.93
N VAL A 88 -14.39 -15.68 6.51
CA VAL A 88 -14.72 -14.41 5.86
C VAL A 88 -13.57 -13.38 5.88
N ILE A 89 -12.45 -13.70 6.53
CA ILE A 89 -11.26 -12.84 6.59
C ILE A 89 -10.38 -13.12 5.38
N ASP A 90 -10.05 -12.08 4.59
CA ASP A 90 -9.20 -12.21 3.40
C ASP A 90 -7.73 -12.47 3.75
N GLY A 91 -7.25 -11.98 4.91
CA GLY A 91 -5.88 -12.17 5.39
C GLY A 91 -5.60 -13.58 5.90
N LYS A 92 -4.33 -13.87 6.12
CA LYS A 92 -3.84 -15.14 6.65
C LYS A 92 -2.93 -14.91 7.86
N SER A 93 -2.93 -15.85 8.82
CA SER A 93 -2.03 -15.79 9.96
C SER A 93 -0.56 -15.82 9.54
N LEU A 94 0.24 -14.92 10.11
CA LEU A 94 1.70 -14.84 9.93
C LEU A 94 2.48 -15.80 10.85
N VAL A 95 1.81 -16.57 11.70
CA VAL A 95 2.45 -17.43 12.70
C VAL A 95 3.48 -18.39 12.09
N ASP A 96 3.15 -19.03 10.96
CA ASP A 96 4.09 -19.94 10.29
C ASP A 96 5.31 -19.21 9.70
N VAL A 97 5.15 -17.96 9.25
CA VAL A 97 6.26 -17.09 8.84
C VAL A 97 7.13 -16.73 10.05
N PHE A 98 6.52 -16.35 11.16
CA PHE A 98 7.20 -16.00 12.40
C PHE A 98 7.99 -17.17 12.99
N GLN A 99 7.45 -18.37 12.92
CA GLN A 99 8.11 -19.60 13.35
C GLN A 99 9.18 -20.10 12.38
N GLY A 100 9.33 -19.45 11.20
CA GLY A 100 10.28 -19.87 10.16
C GLY A 100 9.89 -21.17 9.44
N LYS A 101 8.65 -21.65 9.61
CA LYS A 101 8.13 -22.84 8.92
C LYS A 101 7.95 -22.63 7.43
N THR A 102 7.71 -21.40 7.00
CA THR A 102 7.58 -20.99 5.60
C THR A 102 8.36 -19.71 5.31
N LYS A 103 8.84 -19.58 4.07
CA LYS A 103 9.46 -18.36 3.52
C LYS A 103 8.53 -17.62 2.55
N THR A 104 7.33 -18.15 2.32
CA THR A 104 6.33 -17.58 1.43
C THR A 104 5.02 -17.40 2.20
N HIS A 105 4.19 -16.43 1.78
CA HIS A 105 2.89 -16.19 2.40
C HIS A 105 1.82 -15.94 1.34
N HIS A 106 1.72 -14.73 0.81
CA HIS A 106 0.89 -14.48 -0.36
C HIS A 106 1.70 -14.63 -1.66
N LYS A 107 1.01 -15.01 -2.73
CA LYS A 107 1.60 -15.01 -4.08
C LYS A 107 1.64 -13.59 -4.66
N TYR A 108 0.63 -12.79 -4.32
CA TYR A 108 0.47 -11.42 -4.80
C TYR A 108 0.09 -10.48 -3.65
N ALA A 109 0.49 -9.22 -3.77
CA ALA A 109 -0.05 -8.12 -2.99
C ALA A 109 -0.94 -7.26 -3.91
N TYR A 110 -2.10 -6.82 -3.40
CA TYR A 110 -3.04 -5.99 -4.12
C TYR A 110 -3.18 -4.63 -3.44
N HIS A 111 -3.34 -3.57 -4.23
CA HIS A 111 -3.49 -2.23 -3.67
C HIS A 111 -4.57 -1.47 -4.44
N VAL A 112 -5.32 -0.67 -3.70
CA VAL A 112 -6.41 0.17 -4.19
C VAL A 112 -6.12 1.60 -3.78
N HIS A 113 -6.29 2.53 -4.72
CA HIS A 113 -6.39 3.94 -4.43
C HIS A 113 -7.60 4.52 -5.14
N ASN A 114 -8.43 5.23 -4.40
CA ASN A 114 -9.52 6.07 -4.90
C ASN A 114 -9.21 7.50 -4.47
N ASN A 115 -9.15 8.44 -5.39
CA ASN A 115 -8.61 9.77 -5.14
C ASN A 115 -9.58 10.73 -4.45
N VAL A 116 -10.86 10.40 -4.39
CA VAL A 116 -11.88 11.20 -3.69
C VAL A 116 -11.84 10.91 -2.19
N PRO A 117 -11.77 11.90 -1.30
CA PRO A 117 -11.98 13.35 -1.50
C PRO A 117 -10.70 14.18 -1.70
N GLU A 118 -9.52 13.59 -1.74
CA GLU A 118 -8.23 14.28 -1.79
C GLU A 118 -8.02 15.03 -3.12
N GLY A 119 -8.70 14.57 -4.18
CA GLY A 119 -8.70 15.19 -5.51
C GLY A 119 -9.95 14.81 -6.32
N PRO A 120 -9.98 15.09 -7.61
CA PRO A 120 -10.92 14.53 -8.57
C PRO A 120 -10.81 12.99 -8.60
N ALA A 121 -11.88 12.30 -9.02
CA ALA A 121 -11.86 10.86 -9.18
C ALA A 121 -10.67 10.39 -10.05
N TYR A 122 -9.86 9.52 -9.50
CA TYR A 122 -8.74 8.90 -10.22
C TYR A 122 -8.45 7.52 -9.61
N PRO A 123 -9.29 6.53 -9.91
CA PRO A 123 -9.16 5.20 -9.35
C PRO A 123 -7.96 4.45 -9.92
N ILE A 124 -7.17 3.87 -9.03
CA ILE A 124 -5.97 3.10 -9.36
C ILE A 124 -6.07 1.73 -8.72
N ARG A 125 -5.69 0.68 -9.44
CA ARG A 125 -5.52 -0.67 -8.92
C ARG A 125 -4.13 -1.16 -9.21
N SER A 126 -3.56 -1.95 -8.33
CA SER A 126 -2.27 -2.57 -8.62
C SER A 126 -2.11 -3.95 -8.01
N ILE A 127 -1.20 -4.71 -8.60
CA ILE A 127 -0.80 -6.04 -8.15
C ILE A 127 0.73 -6.14 -8.20
N SER A 128 1.31 -6.83 -7.23
CA SER A 128 2.73 -7.16 -7.22
C SER A 128 2.97 -8.62 -6.86
N ASP A 129 3.90 -9.28 -7.58
CA ASP A 129 4.39 -10.63 -7.25
C ASP A 129 5.71 -10.61 -6.44
N GLY A 130 6.07 -9.43 -5.90
CA GLY A 130 7.32 -9.20 -5.16
C GLY A 130 8.51 -8.85 -6.04
N ARG A 131 8.41 -9.03 -7.36
CA ARG A 131 9.40 -8.58 -8.34
C ARG A 131 8.81 -7.63 -9.37
N TYR A 132 7.66 -7.96 -9.92
CA TYR A 132 6.96 -7.10 -10.87
C TYR A 132 5.77 -6.46 -10.20
N ARG A 133 5.56 -5.18 -10.50
CA ARG A 133 4.38 -4.42 -10.12
C ARG A 133 3.67 -3.96 -11.37
N LEU A 134 2.39 -4.31 -11.49
CA LEU A 134 1.48 -3.76 -12.48
C LEU A 134 0.58 -2.74 -11.79
N ILE A 135 0.46 -1.56 -12.36
CA ILE A 135 -0.48 -0.51 -11.96
C ILE A 135 -1.45 -0.29 -13.12
N TRP A 136 -2.73 -0.25 -12.82
CA TRP A 136 -3.79 0.05 -13.76
C TRP A 136 -4.48 1.35 -13.34
N ASN A 137 -4.27 2.41 -14.11
CA ASN A 137 -4.93 3.69 -13.97
C ASN A 137 -6.26 3.61 -14.76
N LEU A 138 -7.38 3.60 -14.06
CA LEU A 138 -8.68 3.28 -14.66
C LEU A 138 -9.30 4.46 -15.43
N THR A 139 -8.78 5.67 -15.23
CA THR A 139 -9.18 6.90 -15.94
C THR A 139 -7.96 7.61 -16.53
N PRO A 140 -7.19 6.99 -17.43
CA PRO A 140 -5.88 7.48 -17.87
C PRO A 140 -5.95 8.76 -18.73
N LYS A 141 -7.14 9.17 -19.16
CA LYS A 141 -7.35 10.43 -19.87
C LYS A 141 -7.44 11.64 -18.94
N GLU A 142 -7.66 11.39 -17.66
CA GLU A 142 -7.74 12.43 -16.64
C GLU A 142 -6.36 12.77 -16.11
N THR A 143 -6.18 14.01 -15.69
CA THR A 143 -4.96 14.43 -14.99
C THR A 143 -5.08 14.09 -13.51
N TYR A 144 -4.09 13.39 -12.97
CA TYR A 144 -4.04 13.11 -11.54
C TYR A 144 -3.78 14.39 -10.73
N VAL A 145 -4.63 14.65 -9.77
CA VAL A 145 -4.56 15.81 -8.87
C VAL A 145 -4.76 15.35 -7.44
N GLU A 146 -3.80 15.64 -6.58
CA GLU A 146 -3.92 15.47 -5.13
C GLU A 146 -3.71 16.83 -4.46
N LYS A 147 -4.75 17.31 -3.75
CA LYS A 147 -4.84 18.69 -3.27
C LYS A 147 -3.79 19.06 -2.21
N HIS A 148 -3.37 18.08 -1.39
CA HIS A 148 -2.38 18.34 -0.35
C HIS A 148 -0.97 18.46 -0.96
N ILE A 149 -0.67 17.64 -1.99
CA ILE A 149 0.58 17.69 -2.73
C ILE A 149 0.70 18.99 -3.51
N GLU A 150 -0.36 19.38 -4.23
CA GLU A 150 -0.30 20.55 -5.11
C GLU A 150 -0.13 21.90 -4.38
N LYS A 151 -0.38 21.92 -3.07
CA LYS A 151 -0.19 23.11 -2.22
C LYS A 151 1.15 23.12 -1.48
N ALA A 152 1.90 22.01 -1.50
CA ALA A 152 3.14 21.90 -0.77
C ALA A 152 4.23 22.79 -1.40
N GLU A 153 4.97 23.54 -0.59
CA GLU A 153 6.02 24.45 -1.05
C GLU A 153 7.07 23.74 -1.91
N TRP A 154 7.50 22.54 -1.49
CA TRP A 154 8.45 21.74 -2.25
C TRP A 154 7.90 21.33 -3.63
N TYR A 155 6.58 21.03 -3.75
CA TYR A 155 5.95 20.69 -5.02
C TYR A 155 5.88 21.92 -5.95
N LEU A 156 5.52 23.08 -5.39
CA LEU A 156 5.51 24.34 -6.12
C LEU A 156 6.92 24.71 -6.59
N SER A 157 7.94 24.47 -5.76
CA SER A 157 9.35 24.64 -6.14
C SER A 157 9.74 23.72 -7.31
N TRP A 158 9.33 22.45 -7.31
CA TRP A 158 9.58 21.56 -8.46
C TRP A 158 8.87 22.01 -9.71
N LYS A 159 7.61 22.43 -9.58
CA LYS A 159 6.81 22.94 -10.71
C LYS A 159 7.41 24.18 -11.33
N ALA A 160 8.11 24.99 -10.56
CA ALA A 160 8.78 26.21 -11.02
C ALA A 160 10.11 25.94 -11.74
N GLN A 161 10.63 24.71 -11.71
CA GLN A 161 11.87 24.35 -12.41
C GLN A 161 11.62 24.17 -13.89
N ASP A 162 12.39 24.88 -14.71
CA ASP A 162 12.37 24.78 -16.16
C ASP A 162 13.52 23.89 -16.66
N THR A 163 13.45 22.60 -16.31
CA THR A 163 14.42 21.59 -16.76
C THR A 163 13.69 20.37 -17.31
N ASP A 164 14.28 19.70 -18.28
CA ASP A 164 13.73 18.46 -18.87
C ASP A 164 13.45 17.40 -17.81
N GLN A 165 14.31 17.29 -16.79
CA GLN A 165 14.14 16.34 -15.70
C GLN A 165 12.91 16.68 -14.85
N ALA A 166 12.73 17.96 -14.48
CA ALA A 166 11.57 18.40 -13.72
C ALA A 166 10.28 18.16 -14.50
N HIS A 167 10.26 18.56 -15.78
CA HIS A 167 9.11 18.34 -16.68
C HIS A 167 8.77 16.84 -16.79
N LYS A 168 9.76 15.97 -16.97
CA LYS A 168 9.56 14.52 -17.06
C LYS A 168 8.96 13.94 -15.76
N ILE A 169 9.46 14.33 -14.60
CA ILE A 169 8.97 13.85 -13.30
C ILE A 169 7.54 14.34 -13.05
N MET A 170 7.28 15.62 -13.31
CA MET A 170 5.97 16.23 -13.14
C MET A 170 4.93 15.62 -14.09
N ASN A 171 5.30 15.43 -15.35
CA ASN A 171 4.43 14.79 -16.33
C ASN A 171 4.12 13.33 -15.93
N ARG A 172 5.12 12.55 -15.52
CA ARG A 172 4.92 11.19 -15.02
C ARG A 172 3.94 11.15 -13.84
N TYR A 173 4.03 12.09 -12.93
CA TYR A 173 3.15 12.15 -11.75
C TYR A 173 1.70 12.48 -12.14
N LYS A 174 1.50 13.41 -13.04
CA LYS A 174 0.18 13.97 -13.40
C LYS A 174 -0.53 13.20 -14.51
N ASN A 175 0.19 12.80 -15.55
CA ASN A 175 -0.35 12.21 -16.78
C ASN A 175 0.10 10.76 -16.89
N ARG A 176 -0.65 9.87 -16.25
CA ARG A 176 -0.29 8.46 -16.15
C ARG A 176 -0.88 7.66 -17.31
N PRO A 177 -0.12 6.74 -17.92
CA PRO A 177 -0.68 5.82 -18.91
C PRO A 177 -1.68 4.86 -18.25
N GLU A 178 -2.50 4.20 -19.05
CA GLU A 178 -3.47 3.20 -18.56
C GLU A 178 -2.78 2.10 -17.75
N PHE A 179 -1.66 1.55 -18.28
CA PHE A 179 -0.88 0.55 -17.59
C PHE A 179 0.55 1.00 -17.34
N GLU A 180 1.02 0.69 -16.14
CA GLU A 180 2.42 0.80 -15.78
C GLU A 180 2.90 -0.56 -15.28
N LEU A 181 4.06 -1.01 -15.77
CA LEU A 181 4.71 -2.25 -15.33
C LEU A 181 6.15 -1.98 -14.95
N TYR A 182 6.57 -2.42 -13.78
CA TYR A 182 7.91 -2.20 -13.27
C TYR A 182 8.57 -3.49 -12.76
N ASP A 183 9.87 -3.69 -13.01
CA ASP A 183 10.70 -4.67 -12.32
C ASP A 183 11.29 -3.99 -11.08
N ILE A 184 10.56 -4.02 -9.95
CA ILE A 184 10.91 -3.30 -8.72
C ILE A 184 12.20 -3.77 -8.04
N LYS A 185 12.77 -4.88 -8.49
CA LYS A 185 14.10 -5.33 -8.05
C LYS A 185 15.23 -4.65 -8.82
N LYS A 186 15.01 -4.32 -10.09
CA LYS A 186 15.98 -3.65 -10.96
C LYS A 186 15.79 -2.14 -11.00
N ASP A 187 14.56 -1.70 -10.84
CA ASP A 187 14.14 -0.31 -10.87
C ASP A 187 13.32 -0.01 -9.59
N PRO A 188 13.96 0.11 -8.42
CA PRO A 188 13.28 0.31 -7.15
C PRO A 188 12.53 1.65 -7.05
N PHE A 189 12.85 2.60 -7.91
CA PHE A 189 12.17 3.90 -8.01
C PHE A 189 11.07 3.91 -9.07
N GLU A 190 10.87 2.80 -9.78
CA GLU A 190 9.80 2.62 -10.77
C GLU A 190 9.79 3.73 -11.85
N MET A 191 10.99 4.11 -12.34
CA MET A 191 11.16 5.19 -13.30
C MET A 191 10.99 4.74 -14.76
N ASN A 192 11.10 3.43 -15.03
CA ASN A 192 11.10 2.88 -16.38
C ASN A 192 9.88 1.97 -16.58
N ASN A 193 8.82 2.53 -17.19
CA ASN A 193 7.62 1.77 -17.49
C ASN A 193 7.88 0.72 -18.58
N LEU A 194 7.64 -0.55 -18.27
CA LEU A 194 7.83 -1.71 -19.15
C LEU A 194 6.53 -2.20 -19.81
N ALA A 195 5.40 -1.53 -19.56
CA ALA A 195 4.07 -2.01 -19.97
C ALA A 195 3.93 -2.22 -21.47
N ASP A 196 4.62 -1.41 -22.29
CA ASP A 196 4.58 -1.48 -23.76
C ASP A 196 5.82 -2.13 -24.37
N VAL A 197 6.72 -2.65 -23.53
CA VAL A 197 7.91 -3.36 -24.01
C VAL A 197 7.55 -4.80 -24.34
N LYS A 198 7.64 -5.21 -25.61
CA LYS A 198 7.23 -6.52 -26.13
C LYS A 198 7.72 -7.72 -25.30
N LYS A 199 8.95 -7.64 -24.79
CA LYS A 199 9.54 -8.67 -23.93
C LYS A 199 8.71 -8.99 -22.67
N TYR A 200 7.98 -8.02 -22.15
CA TYR A 200 7.18 -8.13 -20.92
C TYR A 200 5.70 -8.33 -21.13
N SER A 201 5.24 -8.46 -22.40
CA SER A 201 3.81 -8.60 -22.72
C SER A 201 3.13 -9.77 -22.00
N LYS A 202 3.80 -10.93 -21.90
CA LYS A 202 3.28 -12.09 -21.17
C LYS A 202 3.12 -11.80 -19.68
N LYS A 203 4.11 -11.14 -19.04
CA LYS A 203 4.05 -10.77 -17.63
C LYS A 203 2.94 -9.74 -17.37
N LYS A 204 2.81 -8.72 -18.24
CA LYS A 204 1.71 -7.75 -18.19
C LYS A 204 0.36 -8.47 -18.25
N ALA A 205 0.17 -9.38 -19.20
CA ALA A 205 -1.09 -10.12 -19.36
C ALA A 205 -1.41 -11.00 -18.14
N GLU A 206 -0.42 -11.73 -17.61
CA GLU A 206 -0.57 -12.53 -16.40
C GLU A 206 -1.05 -11.68 -15.21
N LEU A 207 -0.34 -10.59 -14.91
CA LEU A 207 -0.68 -9.74 -13.77
C LEU A 207 -2.01 -9.01 -13.96
N THR A 208 -2.35 -8.60 -15.21
CA THR A 208 -3.66 -8.00 -15.51
C THR A 208 -4.79 -8.97 -15.24
N MET A 209 -4.66 -10.22 -15.69
CA MET A 209 -5.66 -11.26 -15.47
C MET A 209 -5.86 -11.56 -13.97
N GLU A 210 -4.78 -11.69 -13.22
CA GLU A 210 -4.87 -11.94 -11.77
C GLU A 210 -5.47 -10.73 -11.03
N LEU A 211 -5.13 -9.50 -11.42
CA LEU A 211 -5.72 -8.29 -10.85
C LEU A 211 -7.23 -8.22 -11.12
N GLN A 212 -7.65 -8.48 -12.35
CA GLN A 212 -9.08 -8.51 -12.73
C GLN A 212 -9.85 -9.61 -11.99
N LYS A 213 -9.25 -10.79 -11.80
CA LYS A 213 -9.82 -11.87 -11.02
C LYS A 213 -10.05 -11.44 -9.56
N TRP A 214 -9.04 -10.80 -8.94
CA TRP A 214 -9.15 -10.29 -7.59
C TRP A 214 -10.21 -9.18 -7.49
N MET A 215 -10.23 -8.21 -8.42
CA MET A 215 -11.26 -7.16 -8.45
C MET A 215 -12.68 -7.76 -8.52
N LYS A 216 -12.89 -8.79 -9.35
CA LYS A 216 -14.17 -9.49 -9.42
C LYS A 216 -14.52 -10.16 -8.09
N GLN A 217 -13.57 -10.80 -7.44
CA GLN A 217 -13.73 -11.46 -6.14
C GLN A 217 -14.12 -10.46 -5.04
N GLN A 218 -13.58 -9.24 -5.10
CA GLN A 218 -13.86 -8.15 -4.17
C GLN A 218 -15.10 -7.31 -4.56
N ASN A 219 -15.84 -7.66 -5.58
CA ASN A 219 -16.91 -6.84 -6.15
C ASN A 219 -16.45 -5.40 -6.47
N ASP A 220 -15.20 -5.28 -6.92
CA ASP A 220 -14.63 -4.02 -7.33
C ASP A 220 -14.99 -3.70 -8.78
N THR A 221 -15.89 -2.73 -8.98
CA THR A 221 -16.33 -2.28 -10.31
C THR A 221 -15.36 -1.27 -10.95
N GLY A 222 -14.20 -1.02 -10.33
CA GLY A 222 -13.17 -0.16 -10.89
C GLY A 222 -13.49 1.32 -10.79
N ALA A 223 -13.58 2.01 -11.93
CA ALA A 223 -13.77 3.47 -12.00
C ALA A 223 -14.98 3.98 -11.21
N ASP A 224 -16.03 3.18 -11.13
CA ASP A 224 -17.26 3.53 -10.40
C ASP A 224 -17.08 3.66 -8.88
N LYS A 225 -16.00 3.12 -8.32
CA LYS A 225 -15.75 3.17 -6.87
C LYS A 225 -15.20 4.50 -6.40
N ASP A 226 -14.60 5.29 -7.28
CA ASP A 226 -14.07 6.61 -6.94
C ASP A 226 -15.07 7.70 -7.33
N ARG A 227 -16.04 7.94 -6.45
CA ARG A 227 -17.12 8.92 -6.69
C ARG A 227 -17.10 10.02 -5.64
N PRO A 228 -17.42 11.28 -6.02
CA PRO A 228 -17.66 12.33 -5.05
C PRO A 228 -18.72 11.89 -4.05
N ARG A 229 -18.50 12.15 -2.77
CA ARG A 229 -19.54 11.95 -1.76
C ARG A 229 -20.71 12.87 -2.08
N ALA A 230 -21.93 12.34 -2.01
CA ALA A 230 -23.12 13.18 -2.07
C ALA A 230 -22.99 14.30 -1.02
N PRO A 231 -23.36 15.56 -1.37
CA PRO A 231 -23.34 16.65 -0.41
C PRO A 231 -24.18 16.24 0.80
N LYS A 232 -23.63 16.36 2.00
CA LYS A 232 -24.40 16.20 3.23
C LYS A 232 -25.54 17.22 3.15
N ASN A 233 -26.78 16.76 3.03
CA ASN A 233 -27.94 17.63 3.20
C ASN A 233 -27.73 18.33 4.53
N LYS A 234 -27.52 19.64 4.50
CA LYS A 234 -27.62 20.49 5.67
C LYS A 234 -29.08 20.33 6.11
N GLN A 235 -29.34 19.42 7.03
CA GLN A 235 -30.60 19.43 7.76
C GLN A 235 -30.72 20.82 8.35
N LYS A 236 -31.63 21.62 7.79
CA LYS A 236 -32.08 22.88 8.41
C LYS A 236 -32.47 22.49 9.82
N LYS A 237 -31.70 22.94 10.82
CA LYS A 237 -32.21 22.99 12.18
C LYS A 237 -33.48 23.80 12.07
N ALA A 238 -34.64 23.14 12.21
CA ALA A 238 -35.90 23.81 12.43
C ALA A 238 -35.68 24.64 13.70
N ALA A 239 -35.71 25.93 13.53
CA ALA A 239 -35.80 26.84 14.66
C ALA A 239 -37.18 26.55 15.33
N ASN A 240 -37.15 25.89 16.47
CA ASN A 240 -38.29 25.91 17.36
C ASN A 240 -38.35 27.31 17.98
N VAL A 241 -39.34 28.04 17.58
CA VAL A 241 -39.90 29.22 18.29
C VAL A 241 -40.68 28.72 19.48
#